data_a4c0104884bc49fbc8ff449cd0ea5c34
#
_entry.id   a4c0104884bc49fbc8ff449cd0ea5c34
#
_cell.length_a   1.000
_cell.length_b   1.000
_cell.length_c   1.000
_cell.angle_alpha   90.00
_cell.angle_beta   90.00
_cell.angle_gamma   90.00
#
_symmetry.space_group_name_H-M   'P 1'
#
loop_
_entity.id
_entity.type
_entity.pdbx_description
1 polymer ?
#
loop_
_entity_poly.entity_id
_entity_poly.type
_entity_poly.pdbx_seq_one_letter_code
_entity_poly.pdbx_strand_id
1 'polypeptide(L)'
;MTVGGGEPASVAPGSVGPASASAGGSALDVFRNRPFLLLWIAQAATQIGGNMVIFGLTVIIAESTGSTTAVSALILTFLLPAVLFSALAGVFVDRLDRRLVLVFTNILRGAAFVALFFAGNHLGLIYLLNITVSTITVFFAPAEAAMIPILVPRRQLLSANGIFTLTLNAAFALGFTLIGPLIVKIAGAPALIVVVAALYFVAAAFCWTLPAAPPARREEEPTGRRLRAREAEDAIGSVLIQLREGLSYIRDHREIRWSMIYLGIAASLVGVLGVLGPSFAQRTLGLSSEDFVVVVLPLGVGIVMGILLLNAYGRWIPRRRVIEGGLIALGSLLAAMALSGRISSFLATSVTRTGLPDLSLLTSLLSIVVAVAFFAGIAYASVAIPAQTQLQEDLPEDVRGRVFGVLNMLVSVASFLPILIVGPIADLLGTTVVLVAVSLLIAASGVASIYLRGPLRPAERTSRASVGNRADPFVEALGAEIAGPEDFLDEHDERLEEVAPSTAQSLAAEADSGGARADEPTRRASGDAPGTTDRRSAT
;
A
#
# COMPACT_ATOMS: atom_id res chain seq x y z
N MET A 1 -28.38 -80.17 -8.76
CA MET A 1 -27.46 -79.37 -7.99
C MET A 1 -27.48 -77.97 -8.51
N THR A 2 -28.19 -77.12 -7.80
CA THR A 2 -28.58 -75.76 -8.15
C THR A 2 -27.47 -74.81 -7.74
N VAL A 3 -27.03 -74.00 -8.70
CA VAL A 3 -26.10 -72.88 -8.46
C VAL A 3 -26.96 -71.62 -8.29
N GLY A 4 -26.87 -71.04 -7.07
CA GLY A 4 -27.53 -69.82 -6.75
C GLY A 4 -26.77 -68.58 -7.30
N GLY A 5 -27.50 -67.79 -8.05
CA GLY A 5 -27.02 -66.45 -8.47
C GLY A 5 -27.19 -65.44 -7.33
N GLY A 6 -26.09 -64.82 -6.95
CA GLY A 6 -26.12 -63.65 -6.06
C GLY A 6 -26.14 -62.37 -6.87
N GLU A 7 -27.18 -61.58 -6.71
CA GLU A 7 -27.28 -60.20 -7.21
C GLU A 7 -26.27 -59.29 -6.50
N PRO A 8 -25.60 -58.37 -7.20
CA PRO A 8 -24.81 -57.34 -6.55
C PRO A 8 -25.68 -56.25 -5.94
N ALA A 9 -25.53 -56.01 -4.67
CA ALA A 9 -26.16 -54.96 -3.92
C ALA A 9 -25.85 -53.57 -4.50
N SER A 10 -26.91 -52.82 -4.83
CA SER A 10 -26.83 -51.43 -5.24
C SER A 10 -26.35 -50.57 -4.09
N VAL A 11 -25.17 -50.01 -4.22
CA VAL A 11 -24.67 -48.95 -3.31
C VAL A 11 -25.43 -47.67 -3.62
N ALA A 12 -26.26 -47.22 -2.71
CA ALA A 12 -26.91 -45.92 -2.77
C ALA A 12 -25.86 -44.80 -2.78
N PRO A 13 -26.01 -43.74 -3.62
CA PRO A 13 -25.10 -42.60 -3.57
C PRO A 13 -25.30 -41.91 -2.23
N GLY A 14 -24.23 -41.94 -1.41
CA GLY A 14 -24.18 -41.20 -0.16
C GLY A 14 -24.38 -39.70 -0.44
N SER A 15 -25.38 -39.14 0.21
CA SER A 15 -25.62 -37.71 0.26
C SER A 15 -24.35 -37.04 0.79
N VAL A 16 -23.60 -36.39 -0.12
CA VAL A 16 -22.59 -35.42 0.24
C VAL A 16 -23.36 -34.25 0.84
N GLY A 17 -23.46 -34.24 2.14
CA GLY A 17 -23.97 -33.09 2.87
C GLY A 17 -23.14 -31.85 2.46
N PRO A 18 -23.75 -30.67 2.43
CA PRO A 18 -23.03 -29.44 2.13
C PRO A 18 -21.86 -29.37 3.13
N ALA A 19 -20.63 -29.40 2.59
CA ALA A 19 -19.43 -29.16 3.38
C ALA A 19 -19.68 -27.86 4.13
N SER A 20 -19.80 -27.96 5.43
CA SER A 20 -19.96 -26.85 6.34
C SER A 20 -18.85 -25.83 6.06
N ALA A 21 -19.20 -24.77 5.33
CA ALA A 21 -18.46 -23.55 5.24
C ALA A 21 -18.54 -22.82 6.59
N SER A 22 -18.01 -23.45 7.64
CA SER A 22 -17.93 -22.87 8.96
C SER A 22 -16.50 -23.02 9.44
N ALA A 23 -15.75 -21.98 9.28
CA ALA A 23 -14.74 -21.47 10.20
C ALA A 23 -14.12 -20.23 9.52
N GLY A 24 -14.84 -19.13 9.50
CA GLY A 24 -14.23 -17.82 9.47
C GLY A 24 -13.40 -17.67 10.73
N GLY A 25 -12.20 -18.24 10.77
CA GLY A 25 -11.21 -17.95 11.80
C GLY A 25 -10.93 -16.45 11.72
N SER A 26 -10.95 -15.76 12.88
CA SER A 26 -10.59 -14.35 13.00
C SER A 26 -9.27 -14.10 12.25
N ALA A 27 -9.19 -12.95 11.54
CA ALA A 27 -7.92 -12.54 10.89
C ALA A 27 -6.75 -12.57 11.88
N LEU A 28 -7.04 -12.42 13.19
CA LEU A 28 -6.07 -12.48 14.27
C LEU A 28 -5.60 -13.92 14.62
N ASP A 29 -6.29 -14.97 14.14
CA ASP A 29 -5.86 -16.34 14.37
C ASP A 29 -4.48 -16.66 13.77
N VAL A 30 -4.05 -15.85 12.79
CA VAL A 30 -2.71 -15.94 12.22
C VAL A 30 -1.62 -15.70 13.27
N PHE A 31 -1.88 -14.87 14.30
CA PHE A 31 -0.94 -14.60 15.38
C PHE A 31 -0.76 -15.78 16.35
N ARG A 32 -1.65 -16.76 16.32
CA ARG A 32 -1.47 -18.02 17.08
C ARG A 32 -0.33 -18.87 16.50
N ASN A 33 0.05 -18.60 15.25
CA ASN A 33 1.23 -19.19 14.63
C ASN A 33 2.48 -18.45 15.14
N ARG A 34 3.20 -19.07 16.08
CA ARG A 34 4.38 -18.48 16.72
C ARG A 34 5.48 -18.04 15.74
N PRO A 35 5.88 -18.84 14.74
CA PRO A 35 6.83 -18.39 13.72
C PRO A 35 6.38 -17.15 12.95
N PHE A 36 5.10 -17.07 12.57
CA PHE A 36 4.54 -15.88 11.92
C PHE A 36 4.56 -14.66 12.87
N LEU A 37 4.16 -14.83 14.12
CA LEU A 37 4.19 -13.75 15.11
C LEU A 37 5.61 -13.17 15.27
N LEU A 38 6.64 -14.02 15.32
CA LEU A 38 8.04 -13.59 15.46
C LEU A 38 8.52 -12.83 14.21
N LEU A 39 8.15 -13.30 13.01
CA LEU A 39 8.43 -12.57 11.77
C LEU A 39 7.72 -11.22 11.75
N TRP A 40 6.45 -11.17 12.15
CA TRP A 40 5.67 -9.94 12.21
C TRP A 40 6.23 -8.92 13.21
N ILE A 41 6.65 -9.36 14.40
CA ILE A 41 7.30 -8.47 15.39
C ILE A 41 8.63 -7.93 14.82
N ALA A 42 9.42 -8.79 14.16
CA ALA A 42 10.65 -8.36 13.51
C ALA A 42 10.37 -7.31 12.43
N GLN A 43 9.34 -7.50 11.61
CA GLN A 43 8.91 -6.52 10.62
C GLN A 43 8.48 -5.20 11.29
N ALA A 44 7.59 -5.28 12.28
CA ALA A 44 7.12 -4.08 12.98
C ALA A 44 8.28 -3.27 13.56
N ALA A 45 9.23 -3.94 14.23
CA ALA A 45 10.42 -3.30 14.78
C ALA A 45 11.26 -2.62 13.70
N THR A 46 11.53 -3.29 12.57
CA THR A 46 12.37 -2.74 11.50
C THR A 46 11.66 -1.64 10.72
N GLN A 47 10.36 -1.74 10.49
CA GLN A 47 9.57 -0.71 9.79
C GLN A 47 9.41 0.55 10.64
N ILE A 48 9.10 0.39 11.94
CA ILE A 48 9.05 1.52 12.87
C ILE A 48 10.43 2.17 12.95
N GLY A 49 11.49 1.38 13.17
CA GLY A 49 12.86 1.88 13.26
C GLY A 49 13.32 2.59 11.99
N GLY A 50 13.04 2.04 10.81
CA GLY A 50 13.37 2.67 9.53
C GLY A 50 12.70 4.02 9.33
N ASN A 51 11.41 4.13 9.69
CA ASN A 51 10.67 5.39 9.60
C ASN A 51 11.15 6.42 10.64
N MET A 52 11.50 5.98 11.85
CA MET A 52 12.12 6.85 12.87
C MET A 52 13.44 7.45 12.39
N VAL A 53 14.30 6.64 11.76
CA VAL A 53 15.60 7.08 11.24
C VAL A 53 15.46 8.11 10.12
N ILE A 54 14.50 7.93 9.22
CA ILE A 54 14.23 8.92 8.16
C ILE A 54 13.95 10.30 8.80
N PHE A 55 13.10 10.34 9.84
CA PHE A 55 12.84 11.56 10.58
C PHE A 55 14.11 12.12 11.23
N GLY A 56 14.82 11.30 12.02
CA GLY A 56 16.00 11.74 12.76
C GLY A 56 17.13 12.26 11.87
N LEU A 57 17.42 11.57 10.76
CA LEU A 57 18.44 12.03 9.81
C LEU A 57 18.02 13.30 9.08
N THR A 58 16.73 13.45 8.78
CA THR A 58 16.19 14.68 8.18
C THR A 58 16.42 15.87 9.12
N VAL A 59 16.17 15.71 10.43
CA VAL A 59 16.42 16.74 11.43
C VAL A 59 17.92 17.07 11.53
N ILE A 60 18.78 16.04 11.67
CA ILE A 60 20.24 16.24 11.75
C ILE A 60 20.77 17.03 10.56
N ILE A 61 20.36 16.67 9.34
CA ILE A 61 20.84 17.33 8.13
C ILE A 61 20.27 18.74 8.00
N ALA A 62 18.98 18.93 8.30
CA ALA A 62 18.36 20.26 8.26
C ALA A 62 19.04 21.23 9.23
N GLU A 63 19.35 20.79 10.45
CA GLU A 63 20.01 21.60 11.47
C GLU A 63 21.47 21.87 11.17
N SER A 64 22.20 20.86 10.69
CA SER A 64 23.63 20.99 10.41
C SER A 64 23.96 21.81 9.16
N THR A 65 23.05 21.82 8.15
CA THR A 65 23.30 22.46 6.85
C THR A 65 22.41 23.66 6.58
N GLY A 66 21.24 23.76 7.18
CA GLY A 66 20.21 24.73 6.82
C GLY A 66 19.70 24.62 5.38
N SER A 67 20.08 23.53 4.65
CA SER A 67 19.82 23.35 3.22
C SER A 67 18.73 22.30 2.96
N THR A 68 17.70 22.70 2.24
CA THR A 68 16.66 21.82 1.76
C THR A 68 17.16 20.86 0.69
N THR A 69 18.19 21.28 -0.07
CA THR A 69 18.90 20.42 -1.05
C THR A 69 19.57 19.24 -0.37
N ALA A 70 20.21 19.46 0.79
CA ALA A 70 20.85 18.39 1.56
C ALA A 70 19.81 17.37 2.07
N VAL A 71 18.64 17.83 2.52
CA VAL A 71 17.52 16.95 2.90
C VAL A 71 16.99 16.17 1.69
N SER A 72 16.85 16.82 0.53
CA SER A 72 16.49 16.12 -0.71
C SER A 72 17.49 15.02 -1.06
N ALA A 73 18.78 15.32 -0.99
CA ALA A 73 19.84 14.34 -1.24
C ALA A 73 19.75 13.14 -0.28
N LEU A 74 19.44 13.35 1.00
CA LEU A 74 19.21 12.26 1.94
C LEU A 74 18.08 11.32 1.48
N ILE A 75 16.94 11.88 1.14
CA ILE A 75 15.78 11.07 0.71
C ILE A 75 16.09 10.35 -0.60
N LEU A 76 16.84 10.99 -1.52
CA LEU A 76 17.29 10.34 -2.75
C LEU A 76 18.25 9.18 -2.49
N THR A 77 19.17 9.29 -1.53
CA THR A 77 20.06 8.18 -1.14
C THR A 77 19.30 7.01 -0.55
N PHE A 78 18.11 7.22 0.00
CA PHE A 78 17.22 6.16 0.45
C PHE A 78 16.47 5.49 -0.70
N LEU A 79 16.00 6.26 -1.68
CA LEU A 79 15.20 5.76 -2.81
C LEU A 79 16.04 5.11 -3.91
N LEU A 80 17.23 5.65 -4.18
CA LEU A 80 18.06 5.25 -5.32
C LEU A 80 18.43 3.75 -5.34
N PRO A 81 18.88 3.14 -4.23
CA PRO A 81 19.19 1.70 -4.21
C PRO A 81 17.97 0.83 -4.50
N ALA A 82 16.78 1.22 -4.03
CA ALA A 82 15.55 0.47 -4.29
C ALA A 82 15.24 0.44 -5.79
N VAL A 83 15.41 1.56 -6.49
CA VAL A 83 15.20 1.64 -7.95
C VAL A 83 16.22 0.81 -8.71
N LEU A 84 17.51 0.88 -8.31
CA LEU A 84 18.60 0.23 -9.04
C LEU A 84 18.69 -1.28 -8.81
N PHE A 85 18.43 -1.74 -7.58
CA PHE A 85 18.76 -3.11 -7.17
C PHE A 85 17.55 -4.00 -6.89
N SER A 86 16.30 -3.50 -6.92
CA SER A 86 15.12 -4.30 -6.56
C SER A 86 14.96 -5.57 -7.42
N ALA A 87 15.16 -5.46 -8.74
CA ALA A 87 15.06 -6.59 -9.65
C ALA A 87 16.15 -7.64 -9.39
N LEU A 88 17.37 -7.20 -9.11
CA LEU A 88 18.50 -8.08 -8.82
C LEU A 88 18.32 -8.77 -7.46
N ALA A 89 17.82 -8.05 -6.45
CA ALA A 89 17.64 -8.58 -5.11
C ALA A 89 16.71 -9.80 -5.08
N GLY A 90 15.59 -9.76 -5.82
CA GLY A 90 14.68 -10.90 -5.94
C GLY A 90 15.40 -12.17 -6.41
N VAL A 91 16.16 -12.08 -7.49
CA VAL A 91 16.91 -13.20 -8.07
C VAL A 91 17.96 -13.75 -7.09
N PHE A 92 18.65 -12.87 -6.35
CA PHE A 92 19.63 -13.29 -5.36
C PHE A 92 18.99 -14.00 -4.16
N VAL A 93 17.89 -13.44 -3.65
CA VAL A 93 17.17 -13.97 -2.49
C VAL A 93 16.59 -15.35 -2.76
N ASP A 94 16.10 -15.61 -3.97
CA ASP A 94 15.57 -16.92 -4.35
C ASP A 94 16.62 -18.06 -4.29
N ARG A 95 17.91 -17.71 -4.33
CA ARG A 95 19.04 -18.65 -4.29
C ARG A 95 19.65 -18.84 -2.89
N LEU A 96 19.22 -18.05 -1.92
CA LEU A 96 19.76 -18.06 -0.56
C LEU A 96 18.73 -18.61 0.42
N ASP A 97 19.20 -19.07 1.57
CA ASP A 97 18.30 -19.34 2.69
C ASP A 97 17.66 -18.02 3.17
N ARG A 98 16.34 -17.93 3.01
CA ARG A 98 15.57 -16.72 3.30
C ARG A 98 15.71 -16.28 4.76
N ARG A 99 15.77 -17.24 5.70
CA ARG A 99 16.04 -16.97 7.11
C ARG A 99 17.39 -16.28 7.30
N LEU A 100 18.46 -16.83 6.68
CA LEU A 100 19.79 -16.23 6.80
C LEU A 100 19.85 -14.84 6.19
N VAL A 101 19.18 -14.62 5.04
CA VAL A 101 19.07 -13.26 4.46
C VAL A 101 18.42 -12.31 5.44
N LEU A 102 17.30 -12.68 6.07
CA LEU A 102 16.63 -11.83 7.07
C LEU A 102 17.53 -11.52 8.26
N VAL A 103 18.26 -12.50 8.77
CA VAL A 103 19.17 -12.32 9.91
C VAL A 103 20.34 -11.42 9.55
N PHE A 104 21.06 -11.73 8.48
CA PHE A 104 22.27 -10.98 8.10
C PHE A 104 21.95 -9.55 7.69
N THR A 105 20.85 -9.34 6.96
CA THR A 105 20.44 -7.98 6.58
C THR A 105 20.07 -7.14 7.82
N ASN A 106 19.42 -7.71 8.82
CA ASN A 106 19.12 -7.01 10.06
C ASN A 106 20.38 -6.70 10.88
N ILE A 107 21.33 -7.65 11.00
CA ILE A 107 22.61 -7.43 11.68
C ILE A 107 23.41 -6.32 10.97
N LEU A 108 23.52 -6.39 9.64
CA LEU A 108 24.27 -5.38 8.87
C LEU A 108 23.64 -3.98 8.97
N ARG A 109 22.31 -3.88 8.94
CA ARG A 109 21.62 -2.60 9.15
C ARG A 109 21.82 -2.09 10.56
N GLY A 110 21.68 -2.93 11.58
CA GLY A 110 21.98 -2.57 12.98
C GLY A 110 23.41 -2.09 13.15
N ALA A 111 24.40 -2.79 12.59
CA ALA A 111 25.80 -2.38 12.61
C ALA A 111 26.04 -1.05 11.88
N ALA A 112 25.37 -0.82 10.73
CA ALA A 112 25.45 0.45 10.02
C ALA A 112 24.88 1.61 10.85
N PHE A 113 23.80 1.40 11.63
CA PHE A 113 23.28 2.42 12.54
C PHE A 113 24.21 2.67 13.74
N VAL A 114 24.88 1.64 14.26
CA VAL A 114 25.94 1.83 15.24
C VAL A 114 27.08 2.67 14.65
N ALA A 115 27.52 2.36 13.42
CA ALA A 115 28.53 3.18 12.73
C ALA A 115 28.04 4.61 12.50
N LEU A 116 26.76 4.82 12.19
CA LEU A 116 26.14 6.12 12.02
C LEU A 116 26.16 6.94 13.31
N PHE A 117 25.96 6.31 14.47
CA PHE A 117 26.08 6.97 15.76
C PHE A 117 27.48 7.56 15.96
N PHE A 118 28.53 6.81 15.59
CA PHE A 118 29.94 7.31 15.67
C PHE A 118 30.31 8.28 14.53
N ALA A 119 29.53 8.31 13.44
CA ALA A 119 29.76 9.28 12.36
C ALA A 119 29.42 10.72 12.77
N GLY A 120 28.62 10.90 13.82
CA GLY A 120 28.22 12.24 14.29
C GLY A 120 27.57 13.05 13.16
N ASN A 121 28.04 14.29 12.96
CA ASN A 121 27.49 15.20 11.95
C ASN A 121 28.24 15.19 10.60
N HIS A 122 29.07 14.18 10.33
CA HIS A 122 29.80 14.08 9.07
C HIS A 122 28.86 13.67 7.92
N LEU A 123 28.38 14.65 7.14
CA LEU A 123 27.40 14.48 6.08
C LEU A 123 27.77 13.37 5.09
N GLY A 124 29.04 13.31 4.65
CA GLY A 124 29.50 12.29 3.72
C GLY A 124 29.30 10.86 4.25
N LEU A 125 29.57 10.64 5.55
CA LEU A 125 29.36 9.36 6.22
C LEU A 125 27.87 9.06 6.41
N ILE A 126 27.06 10.06 6.73
CA ILE A 126 25.60 9.91 6.87
C ILE A 126 25.01 9.42 5.54
N TYR A 127 25.34 10.07 4.42
CA TYR A 127 24.85 9.66 3.09
C TYR A 127 25.36 8.26 2.71
N LEU A 128 26.66 7.99 2.92
CA LEU A 128 27.25 6.69 2.59
C LEU A 128 26.58 5.55 3.38
N LEU A 129 26.39 5.73 4.69
CA LEU A 129 25.76 4.73 5.55
C LEU A 129 24.28 4.58 5.21
N ASN A 130 23.59 5.67 4.87
CA ASN A 130 22.19 5.60 4.45
C ASN A 130 22.03 4.85 3.12
N ILE A 131 22.90 5.07 2.12
CA ILE A 131 22.93 4.27 0.88
C ILE A 131 23.20 2.80 1.20
N THR A 132 24.11 2.51 2.10
CA THR A 132 24.45 1.14 2.50
C THR A 132 23.25 0.44 3.15
N VAL A 133 22.61 1.09 4.14
CA VAL A 133 21.39 0.58 4.79
C VAL A 133 20.27 0.37 3.78
N SER A 134 20.06 1.33 2.89
CA SER A 134 19.03 1.24 1.86
C SER A 134 19.30 0.09 0.89
N THR A 135 20.55 -0.09 0.45
CA THR A 135 20.96 -1.20 -0.40
C THR A 135 20.69 -2.56 0.27
N ILE A 136 21.05 -2.70 1.55
CA ILE A 136 20.78 -3.92 2.32
C ILE A 136 19.28 -4.16 2.45
N THR A 137 18.49 -3.10 2.63
CA THR A 137 17.02 -3.17 2.77
C THR A 137 16.35 -3.72 1.51
N VAL A 138 16.89 -3.46 0.33
CA VAL A 138 16.37 -4.00 -0.94
C VAL A 138 16.36 -5.53 -0.97
N PHE A 139 17.33 -6.19 -0.31
CA PHE A 139 17.38 -7.66 -0.22
C PHE A 139 16.46 -8.21 0.88
N PHE A 140 16.16 -7.41 1.90
CA PHE A 140 15.31 -7.83 3.01
C PHE A 140 13.85 -8.06 2.55
N ALA A 141 13.26 -7.13 1.80
CA ALA A 141 11.85 -7.15 1.44
C ALA A 141 11.41 -8.42 0.65
N PRO A 142 12.12 -8.88 -0.40
CA PRO A 142 11.76 -10.12 -1.08
C PRO A 142 11.97 -11.37 -0.21
N ALA A 143 12.97 -11.38 0.68
CA ALA A 143 13.17 -12.48 1.61
C ALA A 143 12.01 -12.60 2.61
N GLU A 144 11.54 -11.49 3.14
CA GLU A 144 10.40 -11.40 4.04
C GLU A 144 9.11 -11.87 3.36
N ALA A 145 8.81 -11.33 2.17
CA ALA A 145 7.63 -11.72 1.40
C ALA A 145 7.62 -13.22 1.06
N ALA A 146 8.78 -13.79 0.71
CA ALA A 146 8.92 -15.21 0.41
C ALA A 146 8.82 -16.13 1.66
N MET A 147 9.02 -15.56 2.86
CA MET A 147 8.93 -16.31 4.12
C MET A 147 7.47 -16.52 4.56
N ILE A 148 6.57 -15.57 4.26
CA ILE A 148 5.16 -15.63 4.68
C ILE A 148 4.47 -16.94 4.24
N PRO A 149 4.51 -17.36 2.95
CA PRO A 149 3.84 -18.57 2.52
C PRO A 149 4.47 -19.87 3.06
N ILE A 150 5.70 -19.80 3.58
CA ILE A 150 6.36 -20.94 4.25
C ILE A 150 5.83 -21.11 5.68
N LEU A 151 5.53 -20.00 6.34
CA LEU A 151 5.10 -19.99 7.74
C LEU A 151 3.59 -20.14 7.90
N VAL A 152 2.79 -19.69 6.94
CA VAL A 152 1.34 -19.57 7.06
C VAL A 152 0.61 -20.49 6.07
N PRO A 153 -0.40 -21.27 6.51
CA PRO A 153 -1.21 -22.09 5.61
C PRO A 153 -1.92 -21.23 4.55
N ARG A 154 -2.16 -21.80 3.35
CA ARG A 154 -2.76 -21.08 2.19
C ARG A 154 -4.04 -20.33 2.54
N ARG A 155 -4.91 -20.92 3.38
CA ARG A 155 -6.17 -20.31 3.82
C ARG A 155 -6.01 -19.01 4.63
N GLN A 156 -4.86 -18.79 5.25
CA GLN A 156 -4.57 -17.62 6.08
C GLN A 156 -3.64 -16.60 5.41
N LEU A 157 -3.18 -16.87 4.18
CA LEU A 157 -2.24 -15.98 3.46
C LEU A 157 -2.80 -14.59 3.22
N LEU A 158 -4.11 -14.49 2.92
CA LEU A 158 -4.76 -13.19 2.72
C LEU A 158 -4.72 -12.35 4.01
N SER A 159 -5.10 -12.94 5.14
CA SER A 159 -5.03 -12.28 6.46
C SER A 159 -3.61 -11.91 6.85
N ALA A 160 -2.63 -12.81 6.62
CA ALA A 160 -1.23 -12.54 6.89
C ALA A 160 -0.71 -11.35 6.08
N ASN A 161 -0.95 -11.31 4.78
CA ASN A 161 -0.55 -10.20 3.91
C ASN A 161 -1.27 -8.89 4.28
N GLY A 162 -2.55 -8.95 4.65
CA GLY A 162 -3.31 -7.80 5.13
C GLY A 162 -2.70 -7.21 6.40
N ILE A 163 -2.34 -8.03 7.38
CA ILE A 163 -1.67 -7.61 8.61
C ILE A 163 -0.30 -6.97 8.30
N PHE A 164 0.48 -7.55 7.39
CA PHE A 164 1.76 -6.99 6.97
C PHE A 164 1.59 -5.62 6.32
N THR A 165 0.63 -5.46 5.41
CA THR A 165 0.33 -4.18 4.76
C THR A 165 -0.14 -3.12 5.76
N LEU A 166 -1.02 -3.51 6.69
CA LEU A 166 -1.46 -2.63 7.77
C LEU A 166 -0.28 -2.17 8.63
N THR A 167 0.63 -3.10 8.96
CA THR A 167 1.82 -2.80 9.75
C THR A 167 2.74 -1.81 9.05
N LEU A 168 2.92 -1.91 7.73
CA LEU A 168 3.70 -0.94 6.95
C LEU A 168 3.14 0.48 7.09
N ASN A 169 1.82 0.64 6.95
CA ASN A 169 1.16 1.95 7.09
C ASN A 169 1.19 2.46 8.54
N ALA A 170 0.89 1.59 9.51
CA ALA A 170 0.95 1.94 10.93
C ALA A 170 2.37 2.30 11.38
N ALA A 171 3.38 1.58 10.89
CA ALA A 171 4.79 1.85 11.21
C ALA A 171 5.26 3.21 10.68
N PHE A 172 4.75 3.67 9.53
CA PHE A 172 5.01 5.04 9.06
C PHE A 172 4.42 6.07 10.04
N ALA A 173 3.14 5.93 10.39
CA ALA A 173 2.48 6.83 11.34
C ALA A 173 3.15 6.80 12.71
N LEU A 174 3.48 5.63 13.25
CA LEU A 174 4.12 5.49 14.55
C LEU A 174 5.58 5.95 14.51
N GLY A 175 6.37 5.48 13.56
CA GLY A 175 7.81 5.72 13.50
C GLY A 175 8.14 7.16 13.12
N PHE A 176 7.65 7.63 11.98
CA PHE A 176 7.97 8.95 11.44
C PHE A 176 7.21 10.08 12.16
N THR A 177 5.91 9.86 12.47
CA THR A 177 5.03 10.94 12.98
C THR A 177 5.04 11.06 14.49
N LEU A 178 5.20 9.95 15.23
CA LEU A 178 5.02 9.95 16.68
C LEU A 178 6.32 9.63 17.44
N ILE A 179 6.85 8.41 17.29
CA ILE A 179 7.95 7.91 18.13
C ILE A 179 9.27 8.60 17.78
N GLY A 180 9.56 8.79 16.48
CA GLY A 180 10.76 9.47 16.01
C GLY A 180 10.91 10.87 16.60
N PRO A 181 9.93 11.78 16.36
CA PRO A 181 9.93 13.11 16.96
C PRO A 181 9.98 13.11 18.49
N LEU A 182 9.25 12.20 19.13
CA LEU A 182 9.22 12.09 20.60
C LEU A 182 10.61 11.76 21.16
N ILE A 183 11.30 10.79 20.59
CA ILE A 183 12.64 10.40 21.05
C ILE A 183 13.65 11.52 20.77
N VAL A 184 13.58 12.15 19.59
CA VAL A 184 14.47 13.28 19.27
C VAL A 184 14.27 14.42 20.27
N LYS A 185 13.02 14.73 20.61
CA LYS A 185 12.70 15.81 21.56
C LYS A 185 13.13 15.51 23.00
N ILE A 186 13.04 14.27 23.47
CA ILE A 186 13.35 13.90 24.85
C ILE A 186 14.86 13.61 25.04
N ALA A 187 15.48 12.94 24.07
CA ALA A 187 16.81 12.36 24.22
C ALA A 187 17.79 12.74 23.08
N GLY A 188 17.30 13.49 22.08
CA GLY A 188 18.10 13.90 20.93
C GLY A 188 18.20 12.86 19.81
N ALA A 189 18.62 13.30 18.63
CA ALA A 189 18.77 12.44 17.45
C ALA A 189 19.81 11.30 17.63
N PRO A 190 20.92 11.45 18.36
CA PRO A 190 21.83 10.32 18.63
C PRO A 190 21.15 9.17 19.39
N ALA A 191 20.30 9.48 20.38
CA ALA A 191 19.57 8.44 21.11
C ALA A 191 18.59 7.68 20.20
N LEU A 192 17.93 8.37 19.26
CA LEU A 192 17.08 7.75 18.27
C LEU A 192 17.85 6.73 17.41
N ILE A 193 19.07 7.08 16.96
CA ILE A 193 19.93 6.17 16.18
C ILE A 193 20.26 4.90 16.98
N VAL A 194 20.56 5.03 18.28
CA VAL A 194 20.83 3.88 19.16
C VAL A 194 19.60 3.00 19.32
N VAL A 195 18.42 3.60 19.54
CA VAL A 195 17.15 2.85 19.63
C VAL A 195 16.89 2.08 18.34
N VAL A 196 17.10 2.71 17.19
CA VAL A 196 16.91 2.06 15.88
C VAL A 196 17.89 0.90 15.69
N ALA A 197 19.16 1.09 16.03
CA ALA A 197 20.14 0.00 16.00
C ALA A 197 19.70 -1.19 16.85
N ALA A 198 19.21 -0.94 18.07
CA ALA A 198 18.69 -1.96 18.96
C ALA A 198 17.48 -2.69 18.35
N LEU A 199 16.53 -1.97 17.73
CA LEU A 199 15.37 -2.59 17.04
C LEU A 199 15.80 -3.53 15.92
N TYR A 200 16.82 -3.20 15.14
CA TYR A 200 17.35 -4.08 14.09
C TYR A 200 18.04 -5.32 14.68
N PHE A 201 18.78 -5.21 15.77
CA PHE A 201 19.37 -6.38 16.43
C PHE A 201 18.29 -7.28 17.08
N VAL A 202 17.26 -6.70 17.68
CA VAL A 202 16.11 -7.44 18.19
C VAL A 202 15.39 -8.18 17.04
N ALA A 203 15.18 -7.51 15.92
CA ALA A 203 14.60 -8.14 14.73
C ALA A 203 15.49 -9.28 14.21
N ALA A 204 16.81 -9.12 14.19
CA ALA A 204 17.76 -10.19 13.83
C ALA A 204 17.61 -11.39 14.77
N ALA A 205 17.48 -11.18 16.08
CA ALA A 205 17.29 -12.23 17.07
C ALA A 205 15.97 -12.99 16.83
N PHE A 206 14.86 -12.30 16.55
CA PHE A 206 13.61 -12.95 16.19
C PHE A 206 13.71 -13.72 14.88
N CYS A 207 14.32 -13.15 13.84
CA CYS A 207 14.53 -13.85 12.57
C CYS A 207 15.40 -15.09 12.73
N TRP A 208 16.37 -15.09 13.67
CA TRP A 208 17.20 -16.25 13.97
C TRP A 208 16.39 -17.44 14.49
N THR A 209 15.29 -17.22 15.16
CA THR A 209 14.42 -18.27 15.72
C THR A 209 13.47 -18.88 14.69
N LEU A 210 13.38 -18.32 13.48
CA LEU A 210 12.51 -18.82 12.42
C LEU A 210 13.02 -20.18 11.90
N PRO A 211 12.15 -21.03 11.32
CA PRO A 211 12.58 -22.26 10.67
C PRO A 211 13.49 -21.93 9.47
N ALA A 212 14.45 -22.81 9.19
CA ALA A 212 15.29 -22.71 8.00
C ALA A 212 14.42 -22.77 6.75
N ALA A 213 14.71 -21.91 5.80
CA ALA A 213 13.98 -21.80 4.55
C ALA A 213 14.97 -21.87 3.37
N PRO A 214 15.56 -23.05 3.13
CA PRO A 214 16.54 -23.22 2.05
C PRO A 214 15.90 -22.91 0.71
N PRO A 215 16.71 -22.53 -0.30
CA PRO A 215 16.22 -22.31 -1.64
C PRO A 215 15.52 -23.56 -2.17
N ALA A 216 14.46 -23.38 -2.95
CA ALA A 216 13.80 -24.49 -3.61
C ALA A 216 14.86 -25.21 -4.47
N ARG A 217 15.04 -26.55 -4.23
CA ARG A 217 15.94 -27.38 -5.06
C ARG A 217 15.45 -27.25 -6.51
N ARG A 218 16.15 -26.47 -7.30
CA ARG A 218 16.15 -26.65 -8.75
C ARG A 218 17.02 -27.88 -9.01
N GLU A 219 16.48 -28.84 -9.74
CA GLU A 219 17.26 -29.94 -10.29
C GLU A 219 18.53 -29.37 -10.89
N GLU A 220 19.67 -30.03 -10.62
CA GLU A 220 21.02 -29.56 -10.90
C GLU A 220 21.17 -29.13 -12.37
N GLU A 221 21.05 -27.82 -12.65
CA GLU A 221 21.52 -27.28 -13.92
C GLU A 221 23.01 -26.93 -13.84
N PRO A 222 23.76 -27.20 -14.90
CA PRO A 222 25.23 -27.16 -14.89
C PRO A 222 25.78 -25.77 -14.54
N THR A 223 26.62 -25.73 -13.54
CA THR A 223 27.24 -24.55 -12.92
C THR A 223 28.30 -23.95 -13.84
N GLY A 224 27.92 -22.96 -14.66
CA GLY A 224 28.85 -22.14 -15.43
C GLY A 224 28.70 -20.65 -15.14
N ARG A 225 29.81 -19.94 -14.90
CA ARG A 225 29.84 -18.47 -14.65
C ARG A 225 29.17 -17.66 -15.79
N ARG A 226 29.17 -18.22 -17.03
CA ARG A 226 28.51 -17.64 -18.20
C ARG A 226 26.98 -17.81 -18.17
N LEU A 227 26.47 -18.86 -17.54
CA LEU A 227 25.04 -19.09 -17.35
C LEU A 227 24.45 -18.08 -16.34
N ARG A 228 25.20 -17.75 -15.28
CA ARG A 228 24.78 -16.75 -14.28
C ARG A 228 24.63 -15.33 -14.86
N ALA A 229 25.49 -14.96 -15.81
CA ALA A 229 25.38 -13.67 -16.49
C ALA A 229 24.18 -13.65 -17.44
N ARG A 230 23.92 -14.72 -18.17
CA ARG A 230 22.73 -14.86 -19.04
C ARG A 230 21.44 -14.90 -18.24
N GLU A 231 21.40 -15.61 -17.12
CA GLU A 231 20.22 -15.62 -16.24
C GLU A 231 19.94 -14.25 -15.62
N ALA A 232 20.96 -13.43 -15.33
CA ALA A 232 20.78 -12.05 -14.90
C ALA A 232 20.29 -11.16 -16.06
N GLU A 233 20.79 -11.37 -17.28
CA GLU A 233 20.29 -10.71 -18.50
C GLU A 233 18.84 -11.12 -18.79
N ASP A 234 18.52 -12.41 -18.69
CA ASP A 234 17.16 -12.93 -18.88
C ASP A 234 16.21 -12.43 -17.79
N ALA A 235 16.68 -12.30 -16.55
CA ALA A 235 15.90 -11.72 -15.46
C ALA A 235 15.62 -10.22 -15.68
N ILE A 236 16.62 -9.46 -16.11
CA ILE A 236 16.44 -8.05 -16.49
C ILE A 236 15.52 -7.94 -17.71
N GLY A 237 15.72 -8.81 -18.71
CA GLY A 237 14.85 -8.88 -19.89
C GLY A 237 13.41 -9.19 -19.52
N SER A 238 13.17 -10.15 -18.63
CA SER A 238 11.82 -10.51 -18.16
C SER A 238 11.15 -9.37 -17.37
N VAL A 239 11.91 -8.64 -16.55
CA VAL A 239 11.41 -7.45 -15.83
C VAL A 239 11.04 -6.35 -16.82
N LEU A 240 11.86 -6.08 -17.84
CA LEU A 240 11.57 -5.09 -18.88
C LEU A 240 10.33 -5.47 -19.70
N ILE A 241 10.17 -6.75 -20.02
CA ILE A 241 8.97 -7.25 -20.72
C ILE A 241 7.73 -7.07 -19.84
N GLN A 242 7.78 -7.47 -18.56
CA GLN A 242 6.68 -7.29 -17.61
C GLN A 242 6.33 -5.81 -17.41
N LEU A 243 7.34 -4.94 -17.34
CA LEU A 243 7.17 -3.49 -17.30
C LEU A 243 6.46 -2.97 -18.55
N ARG A 244 6.89 -3.40 -19.73
CA ARG A 244 6.29 -2.99 -21.00
C ARG A 244 4.85 -3.49 -21.10
N GLU A 245 4.56 -4.73 -20.73
CA GLU A 245 3.22 -5.30 -20.71
C GLU A 245 2.32 -4.55 -19.72
N GLY A 246 2.80 -4.31 -18.49
CA GLY A 246 2.07 -3.54 -17.49
C GLY A 246 1.82 -2.08 -17.94
N LEU A 247 2.80 -1.43 -18.57
CA LEU A 247 2.66 -0.07 -19.09
C LEU A 247 1.69 -0.01 -20.28
N SER A 248 1.71 -1.02 -21.17
CA SER A 248 0.73 -1.16 -22.24
C SER A 248 -0.68 -1.33 -21.68
N TYR A 249 -0.84 -2.21 -20.68
CA TYR A 249 -2.12 -2.42 -20.00
C TYR A 249 -2.68 -1.13 -19.38
N ILE A 250 -1.83 -0.37 -18.67
CA ILE A 250 -2.20 0.92 -18.09
C ILE A 250 -2.61 1.92 -19.17
N ARG A 251 -1.88 1.95 -20.29
CA ARG A 251 -2.19 2.87 -21.40
C ARG A 251 -3.56 2.56 -22.02
N ASP A 252 -3.92 1.30 -22.10
CA ASP A 252 -5.16 0.87 -22.74
C ASP A 252 -6.38 0.98 -21.80
N HIS A 253 -6.16 0.99 -20.47
CA HIS A 253 -7.21 1.09 -19.44
C HIS A 253 -7.25 2.48 -18.79
N ARG A 254 -8.17 3.32 -19.25
CA ARG A 254 -8.30 4.73 -18.82
C ARG A 254 -8.48 4.89 -17.30
N GLU A 255 -9.27 4.05 -16.66
CA GLU A 255 -9.55 4.14 -15.21
C GLU A 255 -8.31 3.83 -14.38
N ILE A 256 -7.59 2.78 -14.73
CA ILE A 256 -6.34 2.39 -14.08
C ILE A 256 -5.29 3.50 -14.23
N ARG A 257 -5.17 4.09 -15.42
CA ARG A 257 -4.27 5.21 -15.67
C ARG A 257 -4.55 6.41 -14.76
N TRP A 258 -5.81 6.78 -14.57
CA TRP A 258 -6.16 7.86 -13.66
C TRP A 258 -5.88 7.54 -12.20
N SER A 259 -6.21 6.33 -11.74
CA SER A 259 -5.87 5.88 -10.38
C SER A 259 -4.37 5.95 -10.12
N MET A 260 -3.55 5.55 -11.11
CA MET A 260 -2.09 5.67 -11.02
C MET A 260 -1.59 7.11 -10.96
N ILE A 261 -2.19 8.02 -11.74
CA ILE A 261 -1.87 9.45 -11.68
C ILE A 261 -2.18 10.01 -10.29
N TYR A 262 -3.34 9.69 -9.71
CA TYR A 262 -3.71 10.15 -8.38
C TYR A 262 -2.77 9.62 -7.28
N LEU A 263 -2.41 8.33 -7.35
CA LEU A 263 -1.45 7.73 -6.43
C LEU A 263 -0.05 8.32 -6.60
N GLY A 264 0.37 8.60 -7.84
CA GLY A 264 1.63 9.29 -8.12
C GLY A 264 1.68 10.70 -7.53
N ILE A 265 0.59 11.48 -7.65
CA ILE A 265 0.47 12.81 -7.03
C ILE A 265 0.53 12.70 -5.50
N ALA A 266 -0.21 11.75 -4.91
CA ALA A 266 -0.23 11.53 -3.47
C ALA A 266 1.16 11.15 -2.93
N ALA A 267 1.86 10.24 -3.60
CA ALA A 267 3.21 9.81 -3.23
C ALA A 267 4.25 10.93 -3.40
N SER A 268 4.16 11.68 -4.49
CA SER A 268 5.03 12.86 -4.73
C SER A 268 4.86 13.89 -3.62
N LEU A 269 3.62 14.12 -3.18
CA LEU A 269 3.34 15.07 -2.10
C LEU A 269 3.99 14.65 -0.78
N VAL A 270 3.91 13.37 -0.42
CA VAL A 270 4.58 12.86 0.81
C VAL A 270 6.09 13.15 0.74
N GLY A 271 6.72 12.87 -0.41
CA GLY A 271 8.13 13.17 -0.62
C GLY A 271 8.45 14.67 -0.52
N VAL A 272 7.65 15.52 -1.15
CA VAL A 272 7.81 16.97 -1.10
C VAL A 272 7.65 17.52 0.32
N LEU A 273 6.64 17.06 1.05
CA LEU A 273 6.43 17.47 2.45
C LEU A 273 7.56 16.98 3.36
N GLY A 274 8.10 15.78 3.11
CA GLY A 274 9.27 15.26 3.82
C GLY A 274 10.51 16.15 3.64
N VAL A 275 10.70 16.69 2.43
CA VAL A 275 11.83 17.61 2.11
C VAL A 275 11.60 19.01 2.66
N LEU A 276 10.42 19.58 2.42
CA LEU A 276 10.11 20.97 2.78
C LEU A 276 9.76 21.15 4.25
N GLY A 277 9.29 20.08 4.92
CA GLY A 277 8.71 20.16 6.26
C GLY A 277 9.62 20.78 7.32
N PRO A 278 10.85 20.29 7.52
CA PRO A 278 11.76 20.89 8.49
C PRO A 278 12.09 22.35 8.18
N SER A 279 12.32 22.67 6.90
CA SER A 279 12.57 24.05 6.47
C SER A 279 11.35 24.95 6.66
N PHE A 280 10.14 24.42 6.47
CA PHE A 280 8.90 25.13 6.74
C PHE A 280 8.75 25.42 8.24
N ALA A 281 9.02 24.43 9.10
CA ALA A 281 8.97 24.61 10.55
C ALA A 281 9.95 25.72 11.01
N GLN A 282 11.18 25.69 10.52
CA GLN A 282 12.20 26.69 10.88
C GLN A 282 11.90 28.07 10.30
N ARG A 283 11.72 28.18 8.98
CA ARG A 283 11.68 29.46 8.28
C ARG A 283 10.32 30.14 8.35
N THR A 284 9.22 29.39 8.47
CA THR A 284 7.86 29.94 8.45
C THR A 284 7.23 29.98 9.83
N LEU A 285 7.44 28.96 10.65
CA LEU A 285 6.85 28.88 11.98
C LEU A 285 7.79 29.40 13.07
N GLY A 286 9.10 29.56 12.78
CA GLY A 286 10.11 29.94 13.78
C GLY A 286 10.35 28.85 14.83
N LEU A 287 10.00 27.60 14.51
CA LEU A 287 10.18 26.44 15.38
C LEU A 287 11.50 25.73 15.08
N SER A 288 11.96 24.86 15.98
CA SER A 288 13.07 23.96 15.67
C SER A 288 12.67 22.92 14.63
N SER A 289 13.65 22.30 13.93
CA SER A 289 13.36 21.26 12.95
C SER A 289 12.66 20.04 13.56
N GLU A 290 12.95 19.75 14.82
CA GLU A 290 12.32 18.66 15.57
C GLU A 290 10.84 18.94 15.90
N ASP A 291 10.45 20.20 16.04
CA ASP A 291 9.06 20.62 16.27
C ASP A 291 8.18 20.51 15.00
N PHE A 292 8.75 20.05 13.86
CA PHE A 292 7.97 19.71 12.68
C PHE A 292 6.86 18.67 12.97
N VAL A 293 7.00 17.91 14.04
CA VAL A 293 5.94 17.03 14.59
C VAL A 293 4.60 17.74 14.76
N VAL A 294 4.62 19.03 15.10
CA VAL A 294 3.40 19.85 15.26
C VAL A 294 2.59 19.94 13.97
N VAL A 295 3.22 19.76 12.82
CA VAL A 295 2.56 19.71 11.51
C VAL A 295 2.20 18.26 11.14
N VAL A 296 3.12 17.32 11.36
CA VAL A 296 2.97 15.94 10.90
C VAL A 296 1.97 15.14 11.76
N LEU A 297 1.93 15.38 13.07
CA LEU A 297 1.00 14.67 13.95
C LEU A 297 -0.48 14.98 13.63
N PRO A 298 -0.94 16.24 13.52
CA PRO A 298 -2.30 16.55 13.12
C PRO A 298 -2.64 16.01 11.73
N LEU A 299 -1.69 16.07 10.78
CA LEU A 299 -1.86 15.50 9.45
C LEU A 299 -2.11 13.99 9.55
N GLY A 300 -1.34 13.26 10.34
CA GLY A 300 -1.52 11.82 10.56
C GLY A 300 -2.87 11.49 11.18
N VAL A 301 -3.28 12.24 12.22
CA VAL A 301 -4.62 12.10 12.83
C VAL A 301 -5.72 12.39 11.81
N GLY A 302 -5.52 13.42 10.97
CA GLY A 302 -6.41 13.75 9.86
C GLY A 302 -6.55 12.63 8.85
N ILE A 303 -5.46 11.92 8.50
CA ILE A 303 -5.51 10.75 7.61
C ILE A 303 -6.39 9.65 8.20
N VAL A 304 -6.18 9.31 9.48
CA VAL A 304 -7.00 8.32 10.18
C VAL A 304 -8.48 8.74 10.21
N MET A 305 -8.76 9.99 10.55
CA MET A 305 -10.12 10.53 10.52
C MET A 305 -10.72 10.47 9.11
N GLY A 306 -9.93 10.76 8.07
CA GLY A 306 -10.35 10.65 6.68
C GLY A 306 -10.74 9.22 6.29
N ILE A 307 -10.00 8.21 6.75
CA ILE A 307 -10.35 6.79 6.56
C ILE A 307 -11.69 6.47 7.22
N LEU A 308 -11.89 6.89 8.48
CA LEU A 308 -13.14 6.69 9.20
C LEU A 308 -14.32 7.38 8.52
N LEU A 309 -14.14 8.60 8.05
CA LEU A 309 -15.17 9.35 7.31
C LEU A 309 -15.50 8.67 5.97
N LEU A 310 -14.51 8.14 5.26
CA LEU A 310 -14.74 7.38 4.03
C LEU A 310 -15.52 6.09 4.28
N ASN A 311 -15.23 5.38 5.38
CA ASN A 311 -15.99 4.20 5.76
C ASN A 311 -17.46 4.56 6.10
N ALA A 312 -17.67 5.63 6.87
CA ALA A 312 -19.01 6.01 7.30
C ALA A 312 -19.87 6.61 6.16
N TYR A 313 -19.26 7.48 5.35
CA TYR A 313 -20.00 8.31 4.38
C TYR A 313 -19.63 8.04 2.92
N GLY A 314 -18.55 7.32 2.63
CA GLY A 314 -18.06 7.09 1.28
C GLY A 314 -19.07 6.34 0.38
N ARG A 315 -19.96 5.55 0.97
CA ARG A 315 -21.05 4.84 0.26
C ARG A 315 -22.05 5.79 -0.44
N TRP A 316 -22.12 7.07 -0.04
CA TRP A 316 -23.07 8.03 -0.57
C TRP A 316 -22.51 8.83 -1.75
N ILE A 317 -21.20 8.91 -1.88
CA ILE A 317 -20.52 9.78 -2.83
C ILE A 317 -19.77 8.95 -3.87
N PRO A 318 -19.91 9.28 -5.18
CA PRO A 318 -19.12 8.63 -6.21
C PRO A 318 -17.62 8.78 -5.95
N ARG A 319 -16.88 7.69 -6.01
CA ARG A 319 -15.44 7.59 -5.71
C ARG A 319 -14.62 8.67 -6.42
N ARG A 320 -14.89 8.88 -7.70
CA ARG A 320 -14.22 9.88 -8.51
C ARG A 320 -14.41 11.30 -7.96
N ARG A 321 -15.61 11.69 -7.51
CA ARG A 321 -15.85 13.02 -6.94
C ARG A 321 -15.10 13.23 -5.63
N VAL A 322 -14.98 12.18 -4.82
CA VAL A 322 -14.20 12.24 -3.58
C VAL A 322 -12.73 12.49 -3.88
N ILE A 323 -12.15 11.80 -4.89
CA ILE A 323 -10.77 12.01 -5.30
C ILE A 323 -10.56 13.42 -5.87
N GLU A 324 -11.39 13.86 -6.82
CA GLU A 324 -11.29 15.17 -7.45
C GLU A 324 -11.47 16.31 -6.43
N GLY A 325 -12.47 16.21 -5.58
CA GLY A 325 -12.69 17.16 -4.47
C GLY A 325 -11.57 17.13 -3.43
N GLY A 326 -11.06 15.93 -3.13
CA GLY A 326 -9.90 15.73 -2.25
C GLY A 326 -8.65 16.43 -2.77
N LEU A 327 -8.33 16.32 -4.08
CA LEU A 327 -7.19 17.01 -4.69
C LEU A 327 -7.31 18.53 -4.62
N ILE A 328 -8.50 19.07 -4.93
CA ILE A 328 -8.75 20.52 -4.86
C ILE A 328 -8.64 21.01 -3.41
N ALA A 329 -9.27 20.30 -2.47
CA ALA A 329 -9.18 20.62 -1.05
C ALA A 329 -7.75 20.55 -0.54
N LEU A 330 -7.00 19.48 -0.89
CA LEU A 330 -5.62 19.28 -0.49
C LEU A 330 -4.72 20.40 -1.01
N GLY A 331 -4.81 20.76 -2.29
CA GLY A 331 -4.07 21.89 -2.85
C GLY A 331 -4.42 23.20 -2.18
N SER A 332 -5.71 23.47 -1.92
CA SER A 332 -6.16 24.71 -1.24
C SER A 332 -5.65 24.79 0.20
N LEU A 333 -5.67 23.66 0.93
CA LEU A 333 -5.17 23.59 2.31
C LEU A 333 -3.65 23.76 2.38
N LEU A 334 -2.91 23.19 1.43
CA LEU A 334 -1.46 23.40 1.32
C LEU A 334 -1.11 24.85 0.99
N ALA A 335 -1.90 25.51 0.14
CA ALA A 335 -1.76 26.95 -0.11
C ALA A 335 -2.04 27.76 1.16
N ALA A 336 -3.09 27.41 1.91
CA ALA A 336 -3.37 28.01 3.21
C ALA A 336 -2.25 27.80 4.22
N MET A 337 -1.63 26.61 4.23
CA MET A 337 -0.45 26.31 5.05
C MET A 337 0.73 27.20 4.66
N ALA A 338 1.04 27.31 3.37
CA ALA A 338 2.12 28.16 2.88
C ALA A 338 1.92 29.65 3.23
N LEU A 339 0.69 30.10 3.30
CA LEU A 339 0.31 31.48 3.60
C LEU A 339 -0.13 31.68 5.07
N SER A 340 0.07 30.69 5.94
CA SER A 340 -0.43 30.68 7.31
C SER A 340 -0.02 31.91 8.13
N GLY A 341 1.21 32.40 7.94
CA GLY A 341 1.68 33.63 8.58
C GLY A 341 0.87 34.88 8.18
N ARG A 342 0.52 35.00 6.88
CA ARG A 342 -0.32 36.11 6.40
C ARG A 342 -1.76 35.95 6.87
N ILE A 343 -2.29 34.74 6.89
CA ILE A 343 -3.63 34.44 7.37
C ILE A 343 -3.77 34.77 8.86
N SER A 344 -2.78 34.35 9.67
CA SER A 344 -2.75 34.62 11.11
C SER A 344 -2.76 36.13 11.39
N SER A 345 -1.88 36.88 10.72
CA SER A 345 -1.82 38.35 10.90
C SER A 345 -3.11 39.07 10.47
N PHE A 346 -3.73 38.61 9.38
CA PHE A 346 -5.01 39.17 8.91
C PHE A 346 -6.15 38.88 9.91
N LEU A 347 -6.25 37.63 10.40
CA LEU A 347 -7.25 37.24 11.39
C LEU A 347 -7.09 37.98 12.71
N ALA A 348 -5.86 38.05 13.23
CA ALA A 348 -5.56 38.78 14.46
C ALA A 348 -5.96 40.25 14.35
N THR A 349 -5.66 40.91 13.22
CA THR A 349 -6.07 42.32 12.96
C THR A 349 -7.59 42.45 12.86
N SER A 350 -8.28 41.49 12.26
CA SER A 350 -9.73 41.51 12.10
C SER A 350 -10.46 41.31 13.43
N VAL A 351 -9.98 40.38 14.27
CA VAL A 351 -10.54 40.10 15.60
C VAL A 351 -10.39 41.31 16.52
N THR A 352 -9.20 41.96 16.52
CA THR A 352 -9.01 43.17 17.32
C THR A 352 -9.89 44.32 16.89
N ARG A 353 -10.25 44.43 15.61
CA ARG A 353 -11.17 45.45 15.09
C ARG A 353 -12.65 45.23 15.46
N THR A 354 -13.05 43.97 15.63
CA THR A 354 -14.46 43.61 15.87
C THR A 354 -14.83 43.59 17.35
N GLY A 355 -13.86 43.77 18.28
CA GLY A 355 -14.13 43.79 19.73
C GLY A 355 -14.61 42.44 20.28
N LEU A 356 -14.40 41.32 19.54
CA LEU A 356 -14.76 39.99 19.99
C LEU A 356 -13.88 39.56 21.18
N PRO A 357 -14.38 38.65 22.07
CA PRO A 357 -13.60 38.15 23.18
C PRO A 357 -12.28 37.53 22.68
N ASP A 358 -11.31 37.45 23.57
CA ASP A 358 -9.92 37.04 23.26
C ASP A 358 -9.84 35.66 22.56
N LEU A 359 -9.85 35.72 21.23
CA LEU A 359 -9.69 34.56 20.34
C LEU A 359 -8.22 34.38 19.91
N SER A 360 -7.28 34.96 20.65
CA SER A 360 -5.85 34.95 20.34
C SER A 360 -5.31 33.52 20.15
N LEU A 361 -5.80 32.57 20.93
CA LEU A 361 -5.46 31.15 20.76
C LEU A 361 -5.88 30.59 19.40
N LEU A 362 -7.08 30.89 18.91
CA LEU A 362 -7.60 30.40 17.63
C LEU A 362 -6.97 31.10 16.42
N THR A 363 -6.55 32.34 16.56
CA THR A 363 -5.91 33.14 15.50
C THR A 363 -4.39 33.01 15.51
N SER A 364 -3.84 32.24 16.47
CA SER A 364 -2.40 31.98 16.53
C SER A 364 -1.93 31.21 15.29
N LEU A 365 -0.72 31.51 14.83
CA LEU A 365 -0.11 30.82 13.69
C LEU A 365 -0.10 29.30 13.89
N LEU A 366 0.21 28.84 15.11
CA LEU A 366 0.28 27.45 15.46
C LEU A 366 -1.09 26.75 15.32
N SER A 367 -2.15 27.34 15.85
CA SER A 367 -3.51 26.77 15.77
C SER A 367 -4.00 26.65 14.34
N ILE A 368 -3.70 27.67 13.50
CA ILE A 368 -4.05 27.64 12.07
C ILE A 368 -3.31 26.50 11.37
N VAL A 369 -2.00 26.35 11.63
CA VAL A 369 -1.19 25.30 11.01
C VAL A 369 -1.66 23.91 11.44
N VAL A 370 -1.96 23.69 12.73
CA VAL A 370 -2.50 22.44 13.25
C VAL A 370 -3.84 22.09 12.61
N ALA A 371 -4.76 23.05 12.54
CA ALA A 371 -6.06 22.83 11.91
C ALA A 371 -5.94 22.54 10.41
N VAL A 372 -5.13 23.32 9.68
CA VAL A 372 -4.90 23.10 8.24
C VAL A 372 -4.24 21.76 7.99
N ALA A 373 -3.25 21.35 8.79
CA ALA A 373 -2.59 20.06 8.67
C ALA A 373 -3.57 18.89 8.91
N PHE A 374 -4.45 19.00 9.91
CA PHE A 374 -5.48 18.01 10.19
C PHE A 374 -6.44 17.83 8.99
N PHE A 375 -6.99 18.92 8.46
CA PHE A 375 -7.86 18.84 7.28
C PHE A 375 -7.12 18.41 6.02
N ALA A 376 -5.83 18.76 5.86
CA ALA A 376 -5.00 18.26 4.77
C ALA A 376 -4.81 16.74 4.85
N GLY A 377 -4.72 16.16 6.05
CA GLY A 377 -4.72 14.72 6.26
C GLY A 377 -6.00 14.05 5.79
N ILE A 378 -7.17 14.61 6.11
CA ILE A 378 -8.47 14.11 5.62
C ILE A 378 -8.54 14.21 4.09
N ALA A 379 -8.12 15.32 3.51
CA ALA A 379 -8.11 15.50 2.06
C ALA A 379 -7.13 14.52 1.37
N TYR A 380 -5.96 14.26 1.95
CA TYR A 380 -5.01 13.26 1.46
C TYR A 380 -5.62 11.85 1.45
N ALA A 381 -6.26 11.44 2.55
CA ALA A 381 -6.95 10.14 2.64
C ALA A 381 -8.04 10.02 1.57
N SER A 382 -8.78 11.11 1.31
CA SER A 382 -9.83 11.16 0.28
C SER A 382 -9.30 11.00 -1.14
N VAL A 383 -8.00 11.19 -1.38
CA VAL A 383 -7.34 10.94 -2.67
C VAL A 383 -6.73 9.54 -2.70
N ALA A 384 -5.87 9.25 -1.73
CA ALA A 384 -5.02 8.05 -1.76
C ALA A 384 -5.84 6.76 -1.59
N ILE A 385 -6.76 6.71 -0.63
CA ILE A 385 -7.50 5.49 -0.30
C ILE A 385 -8.43 5.06 -1.43
N PRO A 386 -9.35 5.91 -1.94
CA PRO A 386 -10.23 5.50 -3.03
C PRO A 386 -9.49 5.19 -4.32
N ALA A 387 -8.37 5.89 -4.61
CA ALA A 387 -7.55 5.60 -5.79
C ALA A 387 -6.87 4.23 -5.70
N GLN A 388 -6.35 3.86 -4.51
CA GLN A 388 -5.75 2.56 -4.27
C GLN A 388 -6.79 1.44 -4.31
N THR A 389 -7.95 1.63 -3.69
CA THR A 389 -9.06 0.67 -3.71
C THR A 389 -9.56 0.44 -5.13
N GLN A 390 -9.76 1.52 -5.90
CA GLN A 390 -10.16 1.40 -7.31
C GLN A 390 -9.16 0.57 -8.12
N LEU A 391 -7.87 0.82 -7.94
CA LEU A 391 -6.83 0.06 -8.63
C LEU A 391 -6.87 -1.44 -8.26
N GLN A 392 -7.14 -1.77 -6.99
CA GLN A 392 -7.23 -3.16 -6.53
C GLN A 392 -8.48 -3.89 -7.09
N GLU A 393 -9.60 -3.19 -7.20
CA GLU A 393 -10.86 -3.74 -7.70
C GLU A 393 -10.88 -3.89 -9.23
N ASP A 394 -10.33 -2.92 -9.96
CA ASP A 394 -10.36 -2.88 -11.42
C ASP A 394 -9.35 -3.85 -12.08
N LEU A 395 -8.43 -4.45 -11.29
CA LEU A 395 -7.39 -5.34 -11.80
C LEU A 395 -7.79 -6.81 -11.70
N PRO A 396 -7.87 -7.55 -12.84
CA PRO A 396 -7.97 -9.00 -12.84
C PRO A 396 -6.81 -9.67 -12.09
N GLU A 397 -7.08 -10.83 -11.48
CA GLU A 397 -6.10 -11.52 -10.62
C GLU A 397 -4.81 -11.92 -11.36
N ASP A 398 -4.92 -12.30 -12.63
CA ASP A 398 -3.82 -12.76 -13.50
C ASP A 398 -2.83 -11.64 -13.87
N VAL A 399 -3.26 -10.38 -13.94
CA VAL A 399 -2.40 -9.22 -14.25
C VAL A 399 -2.07 -8.37 -13.03
N ARG A 400 -2.75 -8.59 -11.90
CA ARG A 400 -2.62 -7.78 -10.67
C ARG A 400 -1.17 -7.63 -10.21
N GLY A 401 -0.42 -8.72 -10.12
CA GLY A 401 0.98 -8.69 -9.71
C GLY A 401 1.87 -7.84 -10.61
N ARG A 402 1.71 -7.94 -11.93
CA ARG A 402 2.48 -7.17 -12.92
C ARG A 402 2.16 -5.69 -12.84
N VAL A 403 0.88 -5.34 -12.75
CA VAL A 403 0.43 -3.94 -12.67
C VAL A 403 0.85 -3.31 -11.34
N PHE A 404 0.79 -4.03 -10.22
CA PHE A 404 1.32 -3.52 -8.94
C PHE A 404 2.83 -3.35 -8.95
N GLY A 405 3.58 -4.22 -9.64
CA GLY A 405 5.01 -4.02 -9.87
C GLY A 405 5.31 -2.72 -10.62
N VAL A 406 4.57 -2.47 -11.72
CA VAL A 406 4.65 -1.22 -12.47
C VAL A 406 4.19 -0.03 -11.63
N LEU A 407 3.11 -0.17 -10.85
CA LEU A 407 2.65 0.88 -9.93
C LEU A 407 3.74 1.30 -8.96
N ASN A 408 4.35 0.34 -8.26
CA ASN A 408 5.40 0.64 -7.29
C ASN A 408 6.59 1.35 -7.94
N MET A 409 6.98 0.93 -9.15
CA MET A 409 8.02 1.61 -9.90
C MET A 409 7.60 3.03 -10.31
N LEU A 410 6.39 3.20 -10.86
CA LEU A 410 5.89 4.53 -11.27
C LEU A 410 5.73 5.47 -10.07
N VAL A 411 5.22 4.98 -8.94
CA VAL A 411 5.12 5.73 -7.68
C VAL A 411 6.52 6.14 -7.20
N SER A 412 7.50 5.25 -7.26
CA SER A 412 8.89 5.55 -6.89
C SER A 412 9.49 6.63 -7.80
N VAL A 413 9.34 6.49 -9.12
CA VAL A 413 9.81 7.47 -10.10
C VAL A 413 9.07 8.80 -9.97
N ALA A 414 7.74 8.76 -9.79
CA ALA A 414 6.92 9.96 -9.60
C ALA A 414 7.28 10.72 -8.32
N SER A 415 7.74 10.02 -7.28
CA SER A 415 8.23 10.65 -6.05
C SER A 415 9.66 11.17 -6.19
N PHE A 416 10.51 10.43 -6.93
CA PHE A 416 11.93 10.75 -7.08
C PHE A 416 12.17 12.11 -7.75
N LEU A 417 11.47 12.37 -8.87
CA LEU A 417 11.68 13.58 -9.66
C LEU A 417 11.32 14.89 -8.91
N PRO A 418 10.14 14.99 -8.26
CA PRO A 418 9.84 16.15 -7.42
C PRO A 418 10.83 16.36 -6.27
N ILE A 419 11.25 15.30 -5.60
CA ILE A 419 12.22 15.37 -4.49
C ILE A 419 13.55 15.94 -4.98
N LEU A 420 14.02 15.49 -6.15
CA LEU A 420 15.27 15.98 -6.75
C LEU A 420 15.23 17.48 -7.05
N ILE A 421 14.09 18.00 -7.48
CA ILE A 421 13.91 19.36 -7.97
C ILE A 421 13.52 20.32 -6.84
N VAL A 422 12.64 19.89 -5.93
CA VAL A 422 12.01 20.75 -4.92
C VAL A 422 13.03 21.33 -3.93
N GLY A 423 14.03 20.54 -3.50
CA GLY A 423 15.06 21.01 -2.56
C GLY A 423 15.87 22.18 -3.09
N PRO A 424 16.55 22.04 -4.24
CA PRO A 424 17.31 23.14 -4.85
C PRO A 424 16.47 24.38 -5.14
N ILE A 425 15.25 24.20 -5.64
CA ILE A 425 14.35 25.33 -5.92
C ILE A 425 13.93 26.03 -4.62
N ALA A 426 13.69 25.27 -3.53
CA ALA A 426 13.32 25.85 -2.25
C ALA A 426 14.47 26.63 -1.59
N ASP A 427 15.72 26.22 -1.81
CA ASP A 427 16.87 26.98 -1.35
C ASP A 427 17.06 28.28 -2.16
N LEU A 428 16.72 28.29 -3.46
CA LEU A 428 16.85 29.47 -4.34
C LEU A 428 15.68 30.47 -4.19
N LEU A 429 14.44 29.97 -4.22
CA LEU A 429 13.22 30.80 -4.28
C LEU A 429 12.51 30.95 -2.93
N GLY A 430 12.90 30.15 -1.95
CA GLY A 430 12.25 30.06 -0.64
C GLY A 430 11.16 28.99 -0.57
N THR A 431 11.03 28.39 0.62
CA THR A 431 10.11 27.28 0.90
C THR A 431 8.65 27.64 0.62
N THR A 432 8.23 28.87 0.96
CA THR A 432 6.84 29.34 0.75
C THR A 432 6.46 29.36 -0.72
N VAL A 433 7.34 29.88 -1.60
CA VAL A 433 7.06 29.97 -3.05
C VAL A 433 6.90 28.58 -3.65
N VAL A 434 7.77 27.66 -3.28
CA VAL A 434 7.72 26.28 -3.77
C VAL A 434 6.46 25.57 -3.27
N LEU A 435 6.10 25.75 -1.99
CA LEU A 435 4.90 25.14 -1.41
C LEU A 435 3.63 25.68 -2.08
N VAL A 436 3.56 26.98 -2.39
CA VAL A 436 2.45 27.58 -3.16
C VAL A 436 2.41 26.99 -4.58
N ALA A 437 3.55 26.88 -5.27
CA ALA A 437 3.59 26.30 -6.61
C ALA A 437 3.10 24.85 -6.63
N VAL A 438 3.55 24.04 -5.69
CA VAL A 438 3.10 22.64 -5.53
C VAL A 438 1.62 22.58 -5.20
N SER A 439 1.12 23.42 -4.31
CA SER A 439 -0.31 23.48 -3.94
C SER A 439 -1.20 23.82 -5.13
N LEU A 440 -0.79 24.78 -5.96
CA LEU A 440 -1.51 25.14 -7.18
C LEU A 440 -1.50 24.01 -8.21
N LEU A 441 -0.37 23.30 -8.36
CA LEU A 441 -0.27 22.16 -9.26
C LEU A 441 -1.21 21.02 -8.84
N ILE A 442 -1.30 20.74 -7.54
CA ILE A 442 -2.21 19.72 -7.00
C ILE A 442 -3.67 20.13 -7.20
N ALA A 443 -4.04 21.37 -6.85
CA ALA A 443 -5.40 21.88 -7.08
C ALA A 443 -5.76 21.86 -8.57
N ALA A 444 -4.84 22.32 -9.44
CA ALA A 444 -5.02 22.31 -10.89
C ALA A 444 -5.17 20.90 -11.44
N SER A 445 -4.48 19.90 -10.88
CA SER A 445 -4.64 18.50 -11.28
C SER A 445 -6.04 17.96 -10.98
N GLY A 446 -6.61 18.34 -9.84
CA GLY A 446 -8.00 18.02 -9.48
C GLY A 446 -9.01 18.65 -10.44
N VAL A 447 -8.84 19.95 -10.75
CA VAL A 447 -9.64 20.67 -11.74
C VAL A 447 -9.48 20.08 -13.14
N ALA A 448 -8.24 19.83 -13.55
CA ALA A 448 -7.95 19.21 -14.85
C ALA A 448 -8.58 17.83 -14.98
N SER A 449 -8.60 17.03 -13.90
CA SER A 449 -9.29 15.74 -13.89
C SER A 449 -10.79 15.89 -14.22
N ILE A 450 -11.47 16.85 -13.62
CA ILE A 450 -12.90 17.11 -13.86
C ILE A 450 -13.14 17.42 -15.35
N TYR A 451 -12.33 18.31 -15.93
CA TYR A 451 -12.48 18.70 -17.34
C TYR A 451 -12.08 17.59 -18.33
N LEU A 452 -10.94 16.94 -18.11
CA LEU A 452 -10.42 15.91 -19.04
C LEU A 452 -11.21 14.62 -19.02
N ARG A 453 -11.79 14.26 -17.88
CA ARG A 453 -12.65 13.07 -17.77
C ARG A 453 -14.09 13.32 -18.20
N GLY A 454 -14.55 14.56 -18.16
CA GLY A 454 -15.91 14.96 -18.50
C GLY A 454 -16.96 14.50 -17.47
N PRO A 455 -18.26 14.43 -17.81
CA PRO A 455 -19.31 14.02 -16.90
C PRO A 455 -19.15 12.59 -16.43
N LEU A 456 -19.69 12.28 -15.22
CA LEU A 456 -19.63 10.93 -14.65
C LEU A 456 -20.36 9.93 -15.55
N ARG A 457 -19.68 8.83 -15.91
CA ARG A 457 -20.27 7.70 -16.63
C ARG A 457 -21.23 6.92 -15.72
N PRO A 458 -22.18 6.15 -16.26
CA PRO A 458 -23.09 5.34 -15.45
C PRO A 458 -22.36 4.42 -14.44
N ALA A 459 -21.31 3.72 -14.87
CA ALA A 459 -20.50 2.86 -14.01
C ALA A 459 -19.77 3.65 -12.89
N GLU A 460 -19.30 4.87 -13.17
CA GLU A 460 -18.66 5.74 -12.16
C GLU A 460 -19.68 6.30 -11.15
N ARG A 461 -20.96 6.44 -11.53
CA ARG A 461 -22.04 6.88 -10.64
C ARG A 461 -22.37 5.84 -9.57
N THR A 462 -22.23 4.57 -9.89
CA THR A 462 -22.45 3.44 -8.99
C THR A 462 -21.22 3.07 -8.16
N SER A 463 -20.03 3.41 -8.63
CA SER A 463 -18.79 3.20 -7.87
C SER A 463 -18.70 4.15 -6.67
N ARG A 464 -18.70 3.59 -5.45
CA ARG A 464 -18.72 4.33 -4.17
C ARG A 464 -17.34 4.43 -3.57
N ALA A 465 -17.14 5.47 -2.77
CA ALA A 465 -15.84 5.77 -2.14
C ALA A 465 -15.62 5.03 -0.81
N SER A 466 -16.57 4.18 -0.38
CA SER A 466 -16.40 3.40 0.86
C SER A 466 -15.21 2.45 0.74
N VAL A 467 -14.46 2.33 1.80
CA VAL A 467 -13.43 1.33 1.97
C VAL A 467 -14.13 0.01 2.29
N GLY A 468 -14.18 -0.91 1.34
CA GLY A 468 -14.74 -2.24 1.57
C GLY A 468 -16.18 -2.42 1.12
N ASN A 469 -16.41 -2.56 -0.19
CA ASN A 469 -17.67 -3.12 -0.70
C ASN A 469 -17.50 -4.54 -1.26
N ARG A 470 -16.39 -5.18 -0.96
CA ARG A 470 -16.18 -6.64 -0.88
C ARG A 470 -15.16 -6.83 0.21
N ALA A 471 -15.69 -7.20 1.36
CA ALA A 471 -15.02 -7.60 2.57
C ALA A 471 -13.51 -7.79 2.40
N ASP A 472 -12.74 -6.76 2.79
CA ASP A 472 -11.47 -7.07 3.42
C ASP A 472 -11.88 -7.78 4.72
N PRO A 473 -11.68 -9.11 4.85
CA PRO A 473 -12.20 -9.88 6.00
C PRO A 473 -11.69 -9.33 7.34
N PHE A 474 -10.68 -8.49 7.31
CA PHE A 474 -10.14 -7.79 8.48
C PHE A 474 -11.00 -6.58 8.88
N VAL A 475 -11.51 -5.81 7.91
CA VAL A 475 -12.37 -4.64 8.18
C VAL A 475 -13.76 -5.11 8.59
N GLU A 476 -14.24 -6.21 8.02
CA GLU A 476 -15.51 -6.84 8.39
C GLU A 476 -15.43 -7.48 9.81
N ALA A 477 -14.30 -8.13 10.13
CA ALA A 477 -14.06 -8.65 11.49
C ALA A 477 -13.93 -7.53 12.52
N LEU A 478 -13.28 -6.41 12.20
CA LEU A 478 -13.17 -5.26 13.08
C LEU A 478 -14.52 -4.52 13.22
N GLY A 479 -15.28 -4.44 12.12
CA GLY A 479 -16.63 -3.87 12.09
C GLY A 479 -17.64 -4.71 12.87
N ALA A 480 -17.57 -6.04 12.77
CA ALA A 480 -18.42 -6.98 13.51
C ALA A 480 -18.09 -7.03 15.03
N GLU A 481 -16.86 -6.70 15.41
CA GLU A 481 -16.44 -6.64 16.82
C GLU A 481 -16.85 -5.31 17.48
N ILE A 482 -17.07 -4.26 16.67
CA ILE A 482 -17.56 -2.93 17.13
C ILE A 482 -19.08 -2.84 17.05
N ALA A 483 -19.72 -3.50 16.09
CA ALA A 483 -21.17 -3.68 16.01
C ALA A 483 -21.55 -4.91 16.85
N GLY A 484 -22.31 -4.70 17.93
CA GLY A 484 -22.76 -5.80 18.75
C GLY A 484 -23.58 -6.83 17.97
N PRO A 485 -23.79 -8.05 18.51
CA PRO A 485 -24.44 -9.16 17.82
C PRO A 485 -25.88 -8.89 17.36
N GLU A 486 -26.49 -7.79 17.74
CA GLU A 486 -27.86 -7.41 17.37
C GLU A 486 -27.98 -6.82 15.97
N ASP A 487 -26.95 -6.11 15.47
CA ASP A 487 -26.97 -5.51 14.12
C ASP A 487 -26.77 -6.56 13.01
N PHE A 488 -26.25 -7.75 13.35
CA PHE A 488 -25.99 -8.82 12.37
C PHE A 488 -27.25 -9.63 12.00
N LEU A 489 -28.26 -9.60 12.82
CA LEU A 489 -29.50 -10.36 12.58
C LEU A 489 -30.45 -9.61 11.64
N ASP A 490 -30.50 -8.27 11.72
CA ASP A 490 -31.38 -7.45 10.87
C ASP A 490 -30.93 -7.44 9.40
N GLU A 491 -29.62 -7.47 9.12
CA GLU A 491 -29.10 -7.49 7.74
C GLU A 491 -29.24 -8.87 7.05
N HIS A 492 -29.40 -9.95 7.85
CA HIS A 492 -29.62 -11.29 7.31
C HIS A 492 -31.09 -11.54 6.96
N ASP A 493 -32.03 -10.95 7.68
CA ASP A 493 -33.46 -11.06 7.40
C ASP A 493 -33.85 -10.23 6.16
N GLU A 494 -33.28 -9.03 5.94
CA GLU A 494 -33.49 -8.27 4.70
C GLU A 494 -33.00 -9.00 3.44
N ARG A 495 -31.88 -9.74 3.51
CA ARG A 495 -31.37 -10.53 2.37
C ARG A 495 -32.19 -11.80 2.10
N LEU A 496 -32.85 -12.37 3.09
CA LEU A 496 -33.72 -13.53 2.89
C LEU A 496 -35.07 -13.13 2.28
N GLU A 497 -35.56 -11.94 2.54
CA GLU A 497 -36.77 -11.40 1.87
C GLU A 497 -36.54 -10.99 0.42
N GLU A 498 -35.34 -10.54 0.03
CA GLU A 498 -34.98 -10.13 -1.32
C GLU A 498 -34.74 -11.34 -2.27
N VAL A 499 -34.38 -12.51 -1.74
CA VAL A 499 -34.13 -13.75 -2.52
C VAL A 499 -35.38 -14.59 -2.70
N ALA A 500 -36.39 -14.44 -1.83
CA ALA A 500 -37.62 -15.25 -1.87
C ALA A 500 -38.48 -15.07 -3.13
N PRO A 501 -38.63 -13.89 -3.76
CA PRO A 501 -39.49 -13.75 -4.93
C PRO A 501 -38.89 -14.29 -6.24
N SER A 502 -37.58 -14.38 -6.38
CA SER A 502 -36.95 -14.83 -7.63
C SER A 502 -36.96 -16.35 -7.80
N THR A 503 -36.92 -17.12 -6.71
CA THR A 503 -36.92 -18.58 -6.73
C THR A 503 -38.31 -19.15 -6.96
N ALA A 504 -39.36 -18.45 -6.50
CA ALA A 504 -40.74 -18.84 -6.75
C ALA A 504 -41.16 -18.64 -8.22
N GLN A 505 -40.63 -17.64 -8.91
CA GLN A 505 -40.89 -17.40 -10.32
C GLN A 505 -40.17 -18.38 -11.25
N SER A 506 -38.97 -18.87 -10.89
CA SER A 506 -38.26 -19.86 -11.70
C SER A 506 -38.89 -21.27 -11.60
N LEU A 507 -39.43 -21.67 -10.45
CA LEU A 507 -40.12 -22.94 -10.25
C LEU A 507 -41.50 -22.97 -10.90
N ALA A 508 -42.19 -21.82 -11.02
CA ALA A 508 -43.46 -21.71 -11.75
C ALA A 508 -43.29 -21.78 -13.28
N ALA A 509 -42.14 -21.31 -13.81
CA ALA A 509 -41.85 -21.39 -15.24
C ALA A 509 -41.43 -22.80 -15.71
N GLU A 510 -40.83 -23.62 -14.83
CA GLU A 510 -40.50 -25.02 -15.12
C GLU A 510 -41.72 -25.98 -15.06
N ALA A 511 -42.73 -25.64 -14.28
CA ALA A 511 -43.98 -26.44 -14.18
C ALA A 511 -44.90 -26.28 -15.39
N ASP A 512 -44.81 -25.19 -16.14
CA ASP A 512 -45.68 -24.90 -17.30
C ASP A 512 -45.12 -25.41 -18.64
N SER A 513 -43.86 -25.89 -18.70
CA SER A 513 -43.23 -26.42 -19.91
C SER A 513 -43.27 -27.97 -20.07
N GLY A 514 -43.91 -28.69 -19.12
CA GLY A 514 -43.89 -30.14 -19.01
C GLY A 514 -45.14 -30.87 -19.51
N GLY A 515 -45.96 -30.30 -20.38
CA GLY A 515 -47.16 -30.96 -20.90
C GLY A 515 -47.36 -30.79 -22.40
N ALA A 516 -46.94 -31.75 -23.20
CA ALA A 516 -47.46 -32.26 -24.45
C ALA A 516 -46.37 -32.70 -25.44
N ARG A 517 -46.18 -33.95 -25.63
CA ARG A 517 -46.47 -34.74 -26.83
C ARG A 517 -45.80 -36.10 -26.81
N ALA A 518 -46.67 -37.11 -26.75
CA ALA A 518 -46.42 -38.50 -27.13
C ALA A 518 -46.62 -38.68 -28.65
N ASP A 519 -46.08 -39.83 -29.13
CA ASP A 519 -46.30 -40.55 -30.40
C ASP A 519 -45.31 -40.25 -31.54
N GLU A 520 -44.42 -41.18 -31.71
CA GLU A 520 -44.23 -42.39 -32.57
C GLU A 520 -44.12 -42.16 -34.09
N PRO A 521 -43.68 -43.15 -34.91
CA PRO A 521 -42.37 -43.85 -34.93
C PRO A 521 -41.71 -43.96 -36.35
N THR A 522 -40.55 -44.66 -36.38
CA THR A 522 -40.00 -45.48 -37.50
C THR A 522 -39.53 -44.86 -38.81
N ARG A 523 -38.29 -45.14 -39.20
CA ARG A 523 -37.74 -46.02 -40.26
C ARG A 523 -36.25 -45.78 -40.53
N ARG A 524 -35.46 -46.83 -40.32
CA ARG A 524 -34.62 -47.59 -41.26
C ARG A 524 -34.01 -46.78 -42.43
N ALA A 525 -32.69 -46.75 -42.59
CA ALA A 525 -31.90 -47.79 -43.26
C ALA A 525 -30.52 -47.17 -43.64
N SER A 526 -29.52 -47.89 -43.31
CA SER A 526 -28.48 -48.48 -44.16
C SER A 526 -27.57 -47.54 -44.96
N GLY A 527 -26.30 -47.83 -44.77
CA GLY A 527 -25.41 -47.94 -45.92
C GLY A 527 -24.10 -47.22 -45.78
N ASP A 528 -23.09 -47.99 -45.49
CA ASP A 528 -21.80 -48.16 -46.14
C ASP A 528 -20.65 -47.17 -45.84
N ALA A 529 -19.65 -47.77 -45.25
CA ALA A 529 -18.25 -47.50 -45.48
C ALA A 529 -17.82 -48.13 -46.81
N PRO A 530 -16.59 -48.05 -47.35
CA PRO A 530 -15.28 -47.53 -46.85
C PRO A 530 -14.42 -46.89 -47.95
N GLY A 531 -13.17 -46.54 -47.61
CA GLY A 531 -12.08 -46.36 -48.59
C GLY A 531 -11.14 -45.21 -48.20
N THR A 532 -10.07 -45.48 -47.53
CA THR A 532 -8.69 -45.76 -47.90
C THR A 532 -7.98 -44.75 -48.81
N THR A 533 -6.74 -44.53 -48.36
CA THR A 533 -5.51 -44.10 -49.08
C THR A 533 -5.29 -42.59 -49.12
N ASP A 534 -4.23 -42.13 -48.58
CA ASP A 534 -2.76 -42.35 -48.65
C ASP A 534 -2.08 -41.15 -49.33
N ARG A 535 -1.01 -40.73 -48.71
CA ARG A 535 0.21 -40.09 -49.29
C ARG A 535 0.37 -38.58 -49.40
N ARG A 536 1.35 -38.20 -48.54
CA ARG A 536 2.61 -37.52 -48.92
C ARG A 536 2.59 -36.06 -49.34
N SER A 537 3.26 -35.31 -48.59
CA SER A 537 4.68 -34.82 -48.61
C SER A 537 4.79 -33.34 -49.05
N ALA A 538 5.59 -32.67 -48.23
CA ALA A 538 6.65 -31.74 -48.56
C ALA A 538 6.27 -30.36 -49.18
N THR A 539 6.44 -29.34 -48.46
CA THR A 539 7.63 -28.49 -48.40
C THR A 539 7.60 -27.62 -47.16
#